data_4998063eaadf25758767c48cdce74d47
#
_entry.id   4998063eaadf25758767c48cdce74d47
#
_cell.length_a   1.000
_cell.length_b   1.000
_cell.length_c   1.000
_cell.angle_alpha   90.00
_cell.angle_beta   90.00
_cell.angle_gamma   90.00
#
_symmetry.space_group_name_H-M   'P 1'
#
loop_
_entity.id
_entity.type
_entity.pdbx_description
1 polymer ?
#
loop_
_entity_poly.entity_id
_entity_poly.type
_entity_poly.pdbx_seq_one_letter_code
_entity_poly.pdbx_strand_id
1 'polypeptide(L)'
;IENLIHFSNSLKMLPSDASGQIPINSLLAAIEANEITLLSVQKPLTGYDNQSLLSQIQSALTQKVRAICSSPKQGMRTEEVVQDVSLVKRINTDTLSHLASHSEHWKVRTLNGLVPKRLKADIIEDEINIYENLFFRMAVDDVAEYSTQQILSLKAAKRQNTDAIDWESYGAKVNDYRRSLLLQKVLSGRDISELSRENKVFDDALQMWLQVSKILTSIRGSAFYRKIDSKKRIGRTIHLTNILKNDQRYKALYDIWCLVQKEKQKEQQEKQGINNDIINAAECYYTAYCIIALIYAMNLLGIEFLDGSTFSVGQFGQMTIQATA
;
A
#
# COMPACT_ATOMS: atom_id res chain seq x y z
N ILE A 1 -12.03 7.70 12.00
CA ILE A 1 -12.54 6.50 12.70
C ILE A 1 -11.49 5.99 13.68
N GLU A 2 -10.22 5.75 13.28
CA GLU A 2 -9.14 5.29 14.17
C GLU A 2 -8.98 6.20 15.40
N ASN A 3 -9.05 7.50 15.22
CA ASN A 3 -9.00 8.48 16.30
C ASN A 3 -10.15 8.34 17.29
N LEU A 4 -11.35 8.04 16.77
CA LEU A 4 -12.52 7.80 17.61
C LEU A 4 -12.40 6.48 18.39
N ILE A 5 -11.72 5.50 17.83
CA ILE A 5 -11.44 4.22 18.52
C ILE A 5 -10.48 4.44 19.68
N HIS A 6 -9.36 5.15 19.44
CA HIS A 6 -8.43 5.50 20.50
C HIS A 6 -9.09 6.32 21.60
N PHE A 7 -9.86 7.32 21.21
CA PHE A 7 -10.64 8.14 22.12
C PHE A 7 -11.62 7.31 22.95
N SER A 8 -12.38 6.42 22.30
CA SER A 8 -13.33 5.52 23.00
C SER A 8 -12.62 4.61 24.00
N ASN A 9 -11.46 4.07 23.63
CA ASN A 9 -10.69 3.20 24.53
C ASN A 9 -10.11 4.00 25.71
N SER A 10 -9.62 5.20 25.48
CA SER A 10 -9.11 6.09 26.53
C SER A 10 -10.22 6.49 27.50
N LEU A 11 -11.42 6.79 27.00
CA LEU A 11 -12.57 7.08 27.86
C LEU A 11 -12.98 5.93 28.77
N LYS A 12 -12.91 4.68 28.26
CA LYS A 12 -13.23 3.48 29.05
C LYS A 12 -12.22 3.18 30.16
N MET A 13 -11.02 3.75 30.08
CA MET A 13 -9.95 3.56 31.08
C MET A 13 -10.04 4.55 32.24
N LEU A 14 -10.87 5.60 32.10
CA LEU A 14 -11.03 6.58 33.16
C LEU A 14 -11.74 5.98 34.39
N PRO A 15 -11.35 6.40 35.60
CA PRO A 15 -12.04 6.02 36.79
C PRO A 15 -13.48 6.57 36.78
N SER A 16 -14.43 5.67 36.68
CA SER A 16 -15.86 5.97 36.78
C SER A 16 -16.37 5.59 38.15
N ASP A 17 -17.35 6.36 38.68
CA ASP A 17 -18.02 6.03 39.89
C ASP A 17 -18.90 4.78 39.75
N ALA A 18 -19.42 4.26 40.87
CA ALA A 18 -20.29 3.07 40.89
C ALA A 18 -21.50 3.17 39.94
N SER A 19 -21.86 4.38 39.52
CA SER A 19 -22.93 4.71 38.56
C SER A 19 -22.45 4.86 37.11
N GLY A 20 -21.14 4.64 36.84
CA GLY A 20 -20.55 4.82 35.50
C GLY A 20 -20.42 6.29 35.09
N GLN A 21 -20.43 7.21 36.04
CA GLN A 21 -20.27 8.63 35.81
C GLN A 21 -18.81 9.04 36.01
N ILE A 22 -18.29 9.89 35.14
CA ILE A 22 -16.92 10.40 35.18
C ILE A 22 -16.99 11.85 35.67
N PRO A 23 -16.31 12.22 36.78
CA PRO A 23 -16.22 13.60 37.23
C PRO A 23 -15.52 14.46 36.15
N ILE A 24 -16.09 15.66 35.87
CA ILE A 24 -15.51 16.55 34.83
C ILE A 24 -14.07 16.95 35.18
N ASN A 25 -13.79 17.18 36.46
CA ASN A 25 -12.43 17.52 36.90
C ASN A 25 -11.43 16.41 36.70
N SER A 26 -11.78 15.13 36.86
CA SER A 26 -10.91 13.99 36.54
C SER A 26 -10.72 13.81 35.03
N LEU A 27 -11.74 14.11 34.24
CA LEU A 27 -11.66 14.13 32.78
C LEU A 27 -10.69 15.22 32.30
N LEU A 28 -10.76 16.43 32.85
CA LEU A 28 -9.87 17.52 32.51
C LEU A 28 -8.43 17.21 32.91
N ALA A 29 -8.20 16.64 34.08
CA ALA A 29 -6.89 16.21 34.55
C ALA A 29 -6.29 15.13 33.64
N ALA A 30 -7.09 14.17 33.16
CA ALA A 30 -6.65 13.14 32.22
C ALA A 30 -6.30 13.71 30.84
N ILE A 31 -7.00 14.76 30.39
CA ILE A 31 -6.66 15.47 29.15
C ILE A 31 -5.32 16.21 29.31
N GLU A 32 -5.11 16.90 30.44
CA GLU A 32 -3.86 17.61 30.75
C GLU A 32 -2.68 16.65 30.91
N ALA A 33 -2.92 15.46 31.45
CA ALA A 33 -1.91 14.40 31.58
C ALA A 33 -1.65 13.64 30.25
N ASN A 34 -2.31 14.01 29.15
CA ASN A 34 -2.25 13.30 27.85
C ASN A 34 -2.73 11.83 27.89
N GLU A 35 -3.49 11.45 28.89
CA GLU A 35 -4.12 10.12 28.96
C GLU A 35 -5.27 10.01 27.94
N ILE A 36 -5.92 11.13 27.63
CA ILE A 36 -6.94 11.25 26.57
C ILE A 36 -6.41 12.19 25.49
N THR A 37 -6.15 11.65 24.32
CA THR A 37 -5.80 12.45 23.15
C THR A 37 -7.05 12.84 22.37
N LEU A 38 -7.39 14.13 22.37
CA LEU A 38 -8.54 14.66 21.62
C LEU A 38 -8.28 14.74 20.11
N LEU A 39 -7.01 14.88 19.70
CA LEU A 39 -6.59 14.82 18.31
C LEU A 39 -5.42 13.85 18.18
N SER A 40 -5.64 12.69 17.59
CA SER A 40 -4.54 11.84 17.18
C SER A 40 -4.17 12.18 15.74
N VAL A 41 -2.91 12.49 15.50
CA VAL A 41 -2.38 12.60 14.14
C VAL A 41 -2.36 11.19 13.56
N GLN A 42 -2.93 11.01 12.36
CA GLN A 42 -2.88 9.72 11.66
C GLN A 42 -1.41 9.32 11.51
N LYS A 43 -1.03 8.20 12.12
CA LYS A 43 0.27 7.60 11.83
C LYS A 43 0.29 7.19 10.37
N PRO A 44 1.38 7.46 9.63
CA PRO A 44 1.51 6.91 8.29
C PRO A 44 1.48 5.39 8.36
N LEU A 45 1.06 4.76 7.23
CA LEU A 45 1.02 3.31 7.12
C LEU A 45 2.33 2.67 7.59
N THR A 46 2.22 1.53 8.29
CA THR A 46 3.38 0.78 8.79
C THR A 46 4.39 0.52 7.67
N GLY A 47 5.66 0.74 7.93
CA GLY A 47 6.73 0.51 6.93
C GLY A 47 7.64 1.72 6.68
N TYR A 48 7.26 2.94 7.13
CA TYR A 48 8.13 4.11 6.99
C TYR A 48 9.41 4.01 7.87
N ASP A 49 9.32 3.25 8.96
CA ASP A 49 10.44 3.04 9.91
C ASP A 49 11.40 1.92 9.47
N ASN A 50 11.04 1.20 8.40
CA ASN A 50 11.75 0.00 7.99
C ASN A 50 12.79 0.31 6.89
N GLN A 51 13.77 1.17 7.23
CA GLN A 51 14.86 1.55 6.30
C GLN A 51 15.62 0.33 5.77
N SER A 52 15.74 -0.74 6.57
CA SER A 52 16.38 -1.98 6.15
C SER A 52 15.63 -2.67 5.02
N LEU A 53 14.30 -2.73 5.10
CA LEU A 53 13.42 -3.29 4.06
C LEU A 53 13.50 -2.47 2.77
N LEU A 54 13.45 -1.14 2.89
CA LEU A 54 13.57 -0.23 1.75
C LEU A 54 14.90 -0.38 1.02
N SER A 55 16.01 -0.49 1.78
CA SER A 55 17.35 -0.68 1.20
C SER A 55 17.47 -2.05 0.49
N GLN A 56 16.86 -3.11 1.05
CA GLN A 56 16.79 -4.43 0.41
C GLN A 56 16.00 -4.39 -0.90
N ILE A 57 14.81 -3.76 -0.90
CA ILE A 57 13.99 -3.59 -2.10
C ILE A 57 14.77 -2.81 -3.16
N GLN A 58 15.38 -1.69 -2.80
CA GLN A 58 16.12 -0.84 -3.73
C GLN A 58 17.32 -1.56 -4.34
N SER A 59 18.13 -2.25 -3.53
CA SER A 59 19.31 -2.99 -3.99
C SER A 59 18.93 -4.13 -4.93
N ALA A 60 17.92 -4.91 -4.57
CA ALA A 60 17.46 -6.03 -5.38
C ALA A 60 16.81 -5.57 -6.70
N LEU A 61 16.02 -4.49 -6.70
CA LEU A 61 15.45 -3.90 -7.92
C LEU A 61 16.54 -3.40 -8.86
N THR A 62 17.55 -2.71 -8.32
CA THR A 62 18.62 -2.11 -9.14
C THR A 62 19.52 -3.16 -9.75
N GLN A 63 19.96 -4.14 -8.97
CA GLN A 63 20.98 -5.10 -9.39
C GLN A 63 20.40 -6.32 -10.10
N LYS A 64 19.35 -6.92 -9.51
CA LYS A 64 18.86 -8.23 -9.97
C LYS A 64 17.65 -8.09 -10.90
N VAL A 65 16.64 -7.32 -10.52
CA VAL A 65 15.41 -7.20 -11.31
C VAL A 65 15.65 -6.47 -12.62
N ARG A 66 16.48 -5.42 -12.62
CA ARG A 66 16.86 -4.72 -13.85
C ARG A 66 17.62 -5.62 -14.82
N ALA A 67 18.43 -6.57 -14.31
CA ALA A 67 19.15 -7.53 -15.14
C ALA A 67 18.21 -8.50 -15.89
N ILE A 68 16.99 -8.75 -15.38
CA ILE A 68 15.98 -9.53 -16.12
C ILE A 68 15.59 -8.81 -17.41
N CYS A 69 15.46 -7.47 -17.39
CA CYS A 69 15.11 -6.70 -18.58
C CYS A 69 16.16 -6.80 -19.69
N SER A 70 17.45 -6.98 -19.33
CA SER A 70 18.56 -7.10 -20.29
C SER A 70 18.71 -8.52 -20.84
N SER A 71 18.44 -9.54 -20.04
CA SER A 71 18.54 -10.94 -20.46
C SER A 71 17.39 -11.76 -19.85
N PRO A 72 16.18 -11.64 -20.39
CA PRO A 72 15.04 -12.39 -19.92
C PRO A 72 15.17 -13.88 -20.27
N LYS A 73 14.51 -14.72 -19.48
CA LYS A 73 14.31 -16.12 -19.88
C LYS A 73 13.25 -16.18 -20.96
N GLN A 74 13.46 -17.06 -21.93
CA GLN A 74 12.56 -17.31 -23.04
C GLN A 74 12.19 -18.79 -23.06
N GLY A 75 10.96 -19.08 -23.39
CA GLY A 75 10.50 -20.42 -23.72
C GLY A 75 10.65 -20.68 -25.21
N MET A 76 10.54 -21.92 -25.62
CA MET A 76 10.45 -22.31 -27.01
C MET A 76 9.02 -22.73 -27.28
N ARG A 77 8.40 -22.10 -28.27
CA ARG A 77 7.10 -22.50 -28.79
C ARG A 77 7.27 -23.06 -30.19
N THR A 78 6.71 -24.23 -30.42
CA THR A 78 6.65 -24.81 -31.75
C THR A 78 5.33 -24.39 -32.39
N GLU A 79 5.43 -23.68 -33.52
CA GLU A 79 4.26 -23.33 -34.34
C GLU A 79 4.33 -24.05 -35.68
N GLU A 80 3.19 -24.59 -36.10
CA GLU A 80 3.07 -25.19 -37.41
C GLU A 80 2.67 -24.14 -38.44
N VAL A 81 3.58 -23.83 -39.36
CA VAL A 81 3.37 -22.80 -40.39
C VAL A 81 3.63 -23.36 -41.77
N VAL A 82 2.79 -22.97 -42.75
CA VAL A 82 2.99 -23.30 -44.17
C VAL A 82 3.99 -22.29 -44.76
N GLN A 83 5.18 -22.77 -45.11
CA GLN A 83 6.25 -21.91 -45.65
C GLN A 83 6.88 -22.52 -46.91
N ASP A 84 7.65 -21.74 -47.65
CA ASP A 84 8.36 -22.21 -48.82
C ASP A 84 9.39 -23.30 -48.46
N VAL A 85 9.48 -24.32 -49.30
CA VAL A 85 10.38 -25.50 -49.08
C VAL A 85 11.82 -25.09 -48.73
N SER A 86 12.31 -23.99 -49.30
CA SER A 86 13.68 -23.47 -49.06
C SER A 86 13.91 -23.02 -47.63
N LEU A 87 12.85 -22.70 -46.88
CA LEU A 87 12.91 -22.21 -45.51
C LEU A 87 12.66 -23.32 -44.46
N VAL A 88 12.24 -24.50 -44.91
CA VAL A 88 11.91 -25.61 -44.02
C VAL A 88 13.15 -26.29 -43.52
N LYS A 89 13.37 -26.25 -42.20
CA LYS A 89 14.47 -26.89 -41.50
C LYS A 89 14.13 -28.25 -40.93
N ARG A 90 12.89 -28.48 -40.57
CA ARG A 90 12.39 -29.75 -40.01
C ARG A 90 11.07 -30.14 -40.63
N ILE A 91 10.92 -31.40 -40.92
CA ILE A 91 9.72 -32.01 -41.50
C ILE A 91 9.16 -32.97 -40.45
N ASN A 92 7.85 -32.87 -40.22
CA ASN A 92 7.11 -33.75 -39.32
C ASN A 92 6.29 -34.75 -40.12
N THR A 93 5.85 -35.85 -39.53
CA THR A 93 4.94 -36.84 -40.17
C THR A 93 3.67 -36.20 -40.73
N ASP A 94 3.13 -35.20 -40.02
CA ASP A 94 1.93 -34.46 -40.43
C ASP A 94 2.15 -33.59 -41.67
N THR A 95 3.40 -33.20 -41.96
CA THR A 95 3.78 -32.46 -43.17
C THR A 95 3.43 -33.21 -44.43
N LEU A 96 3.68 -34.51 -44.44
CA LEU A 96 3.38 -35.37 -45.62
C LEU A 96 1.89 -35.57 -45.81
N SER A 97 1.14 -35.77 -44.71
CA SER A 97 -0.31 -35.89 -44.74
C SER A 97 -0.98 -34.59 -45.21
N HIS A 98 -0.47 -33.44 -44.71
CA HIS A 98 -0.94 -32.12 -45.14
C HIS A 98 -0.62 -31.86 -46.61
N LEU A 99 0.58 -32.23 -47.10
CA LEU A 99 0.96 -32.07 -48.51
C LEU A 99 0.09 -32.95 -49.42
N ALA A 100 -0.27 -34.16 -49.01
CA ALA A 100 -1.11 -35.06 -49.78
C ALA A 100 -2.55 -34.55 -49.93
N SER A 101 -3.06 -33.84 -48.91
CA SER A 101 -4.42 -33.27 -48.88
C SER A 101 -4.55 -31.89 -49.54
N HIS A 102 -3.42 -31.15 -49.74
CA HIS A 102 -3.41 -29.77 -50.23
C HIS A 102 -2.65 -29.64 -51.54
N SER A 103 -3.33 -29.83 -52.66
CA SER A 103 -2.71 -29.77 -53.99
C SER A 103 -2.23 -28.36 -54.38
N GLU A 104 -2.75 -27.32 -53.77
CA GLU A 104 -2.33 -25.92 -53.95
C GLU A 104 -0.85 -25.65 -53.50
N HIS A 105 -0.29 -26.54 -52.69
CA HIS A 105 1.09 -26.48 -52.23
C HIS A 105 2.06 -27.25 -53.12
N TRP A 106 1.61 -27.84 -54.20
CA TRP A 106 2.43 -28.56 -55.14
C TRP A 106 2.99 -27.61 -56.18
N LYS A 107 4.28 -27.80 -56.53
CA LYS A 107 4.90 -27.11 -57.66
C LYS A 107 4.71 -27.88 -58.96
N VAL A 108 5.01 -29.15 -58.93
CA VAL A 108 4.92 -30.06 -60.10
C VAL A 108 4.61 -31.47 -59.56
N ARG A 109 3.74 -32.19 -60.27
CA ARG A 109 3.51 -33.63 -60.08
C ARG A 109 4.25 -34.37 -61.20
N THR A 110 5.22 -35.19 -60.85
CA THR A 110 5.98 -36.03 -61.80
C THR A 110 5.63 -37.49 -61.62
N LEU A 111 6.01 -38.33 -62.59
CA LEU A 111 5.80 -39.79 -62.49
C LEU A 111 6.56 -40.41 -61.31
N ASN A 112 7.66 -39.78 -60.88
CA ASN A 112 8.53 -40.26 -59.81
C ASN A 112 8.19 -39.65 -58.44
N GLY A 113 7.16 -38.80 -58.36
CA GLY A 113 6.78 -38.18 -57.08
C GLY A 113 6.26 -36.75 -57.19
N LEU A 114 6.08 -36.13 -56.07
CA LEU A 114 5.49 -34.82 -55.87
C LEU A 114 6.55 -33.85 -55.46
N VAL A 115 6.70 -32.73 -56.20
CA VAL A 115 7.60 -31.65 -55.83
C VAL A 115 6.83 -30.58 -55.12
N PRO A 116 7.04 -30.36 -53.81
CA PRO A 116 6.32 -29.36 -53.06
C PRO A 116 6.81 -27.95 -53.39
N LYS A 117 5.90 -26.96 -53.38
CA LYS A 117 6.22 -25.52 -53.39
C LYS A 117 6.25 -24.99 -51.97
N ARG A 118 5.27 -25.38 -51.16
CA ARG A 118 5.14 -25.02 -49.77
C ARG A 118 4.94 -26.28 -48.93
N LEU A 119 5.47 -26.26 -47.73
CA LEU A 119 5.31 -27.31 -46.74
C LEU A 119 4.86 -26.75 -45.40
N LYS A 120 3.99 -27.51 -44.73
CA LYS A 120 3.69 -27.28 -43.33
C LYS A 120 4.87 -27.78 -42.52
N ALA A 121 5.53 -26.90 -41.82
CA ALA A 121 6.72 -27.19 -41.05
C ALA A 121 6.64 -26.61 -39.64
N ASP A 122 7.31 -27.25 -38.69
CA ASP A 122 7.44 -26.77 -37.35
C ASP A 122 8.49 -25.67 -37.28
N ILE A 123 8.06 -24.48 -36.91
CA ILE A 123 8.95 -23.36 -36.61
C ILE A 123 9.07 -23.27 -35.09
N ILE A 124 10.30 -23.21 -34.61
CA ILE A 124 10.57 -22.94 -33.20
C ILE A 124 10.74 -21.43 -33.05
N GLU A 125 9.84 -20.82 -32.34
CA GLU A 125 9.90 -19.40 -32.00
C GLU A 125 10.17 -19.19 -30.51
N ASP A 126 10.91 -18.12 -30.21
CA ASP A 126 11.16 -17.72 -28.84
C ASP A 126 9.89 -17.15 -28.21
N GLU A 127 9.35 -17.83 -27.22
CA GLU A 127 8.18 -17.34 -26.49
C GLU A 127 8.58 -16.52 -25.27
N ILE A 128 8.21 -15.23 -25.29
CA ILE A 128 8.44 -14.31 -24.18
C ILE A 128 7.38 -14.46 -23.10
N ASN A 129 6.15 -14.87 -23.45
CA ASN A 129 5.01 -14.95 -22.55
C ASN A 129 5.00 -16.24 -21.72
N ILE A 130 6.16 -16.62 -21.17
CA ILE A 130 6.26 -17.71 -20.21
C ILE A 130 5.73 -17.26 -18.84
N TYR A 131 5.38 -18.22 -17.99
CA TYR A 131 4.82 -17.96 -16.65
C TYR A 131 5.67 -17.00 -15.82
N GLU A 132 6.97 -17.15 -15.82
CA GLU A 132 7.92 -16.34 -15.04
C GLU A 132 7.96 -14.88 -15.51
N ASN A 133 7.83 -14.64 -16.81
CA ASN A 133 7.80 -13.29 -17.36
C ASN A 133 6.44 -12.61 -17.09
N LEU A 134 5.35 -13.36 -17.13
CA LEU A 134 4.05 -12.88 -16.71
C LEU A 134 4.06 -12.54 -15.21
N PHE A 135 4.70 -13.39 -14.38
CA PHE A 135 4.92 -13.11 -12.97
C PHE A 135 5.77 -11.85 -12.76
N PHE A 136 6.85 -11.70 -13.54
CA PHE A 136 7.68 -10.49 -13.49
C PHE A 136 6.85 -9.22 -13.69
N ARG A 137 5.98 -9.21 -14.71
CA ARG A 137 5.12 -8.07 -14.98
C ARG A 137 4.17 -7.79 -13.82
N MET A 138 3.46 -8.81 -13.35
CA MET A 138 2.53 -8.70 -12.21
C MET A 138 3.24 -8.18 -10.95
N ALA A 139 4.39 -8.78 -10.59
CA ALA A 139 5.13 -8.41 -9.39
C ALA A 139 5.66 -6.96 -9.46
N VAL A 140 6.16 -6.52 -10.62
CA VAL A 140 6.58 -5.13 -10.83
C VAL A 140 5.41 -4.16 -10.68
N ASP A 141 4.23 -4.53 -11.18
CA ASP A 141 3.03 -3.69 -11.06
C ASP A 141 2.54 -3.60 -9.62
N ASP A 142 2.51 -4.73 -8.90
CA ASP A 142 2.13 -4.78 -7.48
C ASP A 142 3.05 -3.95 -6.59
N VAL A 143 4.37 -4.04 -6.81
CA VAL A 143 5.37 -3.27 -6.05
C VAL A 143 5.28 -1.79 -6.39
N ALA A 144 5.00 -1.43 -7.65
CA ALA A 144 4.85 -0.04 -8.06
C ALA A 144 3.57 0.60 -7.49
N GLU A 145 2.48 -0.14 -7.46
CA GLU A 145 1.24 0.30 -6.80
C GLU A 145 1.48 0.54 -5.31
N TYR A 146 2.10 -0.41 -4.62
CA TYR A 146 2.44 -0.29 -3.22
C TYR A 146 3.34 0.93 -2.95
N SER A 147 4.40 1.13 -3.75
CA SER A 147 5.28 2.29 -3.61
C SER A 147 4.54 3.61 -3.78
N THR A 148 3.56 3.67 -4.70
CA THR A 148 2.73 4.85 -4.92
C THR A 148 1.83 5.13 -3.70
N GLN A 149 1.22 4.09 -3.13
CA GLN A 149 0.41 4.19 -1.91
C GLN A 149 1.23 4.70 -0.73
N GLN A 150 2.46 4.17 -0.54
CA GLN A 150 3.37 4.63 0.51
C GLN A 150 3.78 6.09 0.33
N ILE A 151 4.11 6.52 -0.89
CA ILE A 151 4.43 7.92 -1.19
C ILE A 151 3.26 8.85 -0.87
N LEU A 152 2.04 8.46 -1.22
CA LEU A 152 0.85 9.27 -0.95
C LEU A 152 0.56 9.37 0.54
N SER A 153 0.68 8.27 1.29
CA SER A 153 0.46 8.25 2.74
C SER A 153 1.49 9.11 3.49
N LEU A 154 2.78 9.00 3.12
CA LEU A 154 3.85 9.81 3.71
C LEU A 154 3.67 11.31 3.41
N LYS A 155 3.27 11.66 2.19
CA LYS A 155 2.97 13.05 1.83
C LYS A 155 1.79 13.60 2.63
N ALA A 156 0.74 12.81 2.81
CA ALA A 156 -0.43 13.21 3.59
C ALA A 156 -0.05 13.42 5.07
N ALA A 157 0.70 12.48 5.68
CA ALA A 157 1.18 12.61 7.05
C ALA A 157 2.10 13.82 7.24
N LYS A 158 3.06 14.03 6.32
CA LYS A 158 3.93 15.20 6.36
C LYS A 158 3.16 16.50 6.26
N ARG A 159 2.15 16.56 5.37
CA ARG A 159 1.30 17.75 5.24
C ARG A 159 0.57 18.06 6.53
N GLN A 160 -0.02 17.07 7.18
CA GLN A 160 -0.69 17.27 8.48
C GLN A 160 0.26 17.80 9.55
N ASN A 161 1.48 17.24 9.64
CA ASN A 161 2.49 17.73 10.57
C ASN A 161 2.93 19.16 10.23
N THR A 162 3.08 19.48 8.95
CA THR A 162 3.47 20.82 8.49
C THR A 162 2.36 21.83 8.78
N ASP A 163 1.11 21.50 8.49
CA ASP A 163 -0.05 22.35 8.79
C ASP A 163 -0.14 22.63 10.30
N ALA A 164 0.18 21.64 11.16
CA ALA A 164 0.23 21.81 12.61
C ALA A 164 1.36 22.77 13.06
N ILE A 165 2.56 22.64 12.45
CA ILE A 165 3.71 23.52 12.73
C ILE A 165 3.45 24.96 12.23
N ASP A 166 2.86 25.10 11.05
CA ASP A 166 2.56 26.41 10.44
C ASP A 166 1.49 27.16 11.24
N TRP A 167 0.51 26.44 11.80
CA TRP A 167 -0.50 27.01 12.69
C TRP A 167 0.14 27.68 13.91
N GLU A 168 1.18 27.06 14.50
CA GLU A 168 1.92 27.65 15.60
C GLU A 168 2.64 28.93 15.19
N SER A 169 3.32 28.91 14.04
CA SER A 169 4.03 30.07 13.53
C SER A 169 3.12 31.25 13.20
N TYR A 170 1.90 30.94 12.70
CA TYR A 170 0.88 31.95 12.41
C TYR A 170 0.24 32.51 13.70
N GLY A 171 -0.03 31.64 14.66
CA GLY A 171 -0.58 32.03 15.95
C GLY A 171 0.36 32.95 16.75
N ALA A 172 1.70 32.88 16.53
CA ALA A 172 2.67 33.78 17.19
C ALA A 172 2.43 35.27 16.88
N LYS A 173 1.65 35.58 15.85
CA LYS A 173 1.34 36.96 15.42
C LYS A 173 0.03 37.50 16.00
N VAL A 174 -0.76 36.71 16.74
CA VAL A 174 -2.07 37.09 17.28
C VAL A 174 -2.04 37.10 18.81
N ASN A 175 -2.57 38.16 19.44
CA ASN A 175 -2.53 38.32 20.92
C ASN A 175 -3.31 37.22 21.70
N ASP A 176 -4.25 36.49 21.06
CA ASP A 176 -4.94 35.32 21.65
C ASP A 176 -4.20 33.98 21.43
N TYR A 177 -3.00 34.09 20.97
CA TYR A 177 -2.14 33.01 20.53
C TYR A 177 -1.81 31.98 21.62
N ARG A 178 -1.53 32.39 22.84
CA ARG A 178 -1.16 31.45 23.92
C ARG A 178 -2.30 30.44 24.21
N ARG A 179 -3.56 30.88 24.10
CA ARG A 179 -4.72 30.02 24.31
C ARG A 179 -4.91 29.05 23.15
N SER A 180 -4.77 29.52 21.90
CA SER A 180 -4.87 28.66 20.73
C SER A 180 -3.73 27.64 20.64
N LEU A 181 -2.51 27.99 21.07
CA LEU A 181 -1.37 27.07 21.17
C LEU A 181 -1.56 26.00 22.23
N LEU A 182 -1.99 26.39 23.43
CA LEU A 182 -2.30 25.44 24.48
C LEU A 182 -3.39 24.47 24.04
N LEU A 183 -4.46 24.98 23.40
CA LEU A 183 -5.53 24.16 22.85
C LEU A 183 -5.00 23.18 21.79
N GLN A 184 -4.14 23.64 20.89
CA GLN A 184 -3.56 22.80 19.86
C GLN A 184 -2.57 21.78 20.44
N LYS A 185 -1.70 22.17 21.38
CA LYS A 185 -0.76 21.27 22.04
C LYS A 185 -1.46 20.16 22.80
N VAL A 186 -2.53 20.49 23.50
CA VAL A 186 -3.32 19.51 24.24
C VAL A 186 -4.18 18.67 23.31
N LEU A 187 -4.79 19.26 22.28
CA LEU A 187 -5.56 18.53 21.30
C LEU A 187 -4.72 17.58 20.45
N SER A 188 -3.48 17.94 20.13
CA SER A 188 -2.56 17.09 19.35
C SER A 188 -1.78 16.10 20.22
N GLY A 189 -1.63 16.36 21.53
CA GLY A 189 -0.83 15.54 22.44
C GLY A 189 0.66 15.44 22.08
N ARG A 190 1.18 16.30 21.17
CA ARG A 190 2.53 16.20 20.65
C ARG A 190 3.26 17.55 20.65
N ASP A 191 4.52 17.51 21.02
CA ASP A 191 5.41 18.67 20.92
C ASP A 191 5.82 18.90 19.46
N ILE A 192 5.94 20.17 19.07
CA ILE A 192 6.39 20.57 17.72
C ILE A 192 7.79 20.08 17.40
N SER A 193 8.65 19.97 18.42
CA SER A 193 9.96 19.34 18.27
C SER A 193 9.87 17.88 17.81
N GLU A 194 8.86 17.13 18.27
CA GLU A 194 8.57 15.77 17.84
C GLU A 194 8.04 15.74 16.40
N LEU A 195 7.07 16.59 16.06
CA LEU A 195 6.53 16.72 14.72
C LEU A 195 7.62 17.09 13.70
N SER A 196 8.52 17.99 14.07
CA SER A 196 9.64 18.37 13.22
C SER A 196 10.67 17.24 13.04
N ARG A 197 10.87 16.40 14.07
CA ARG A 197 11.72 15.21 13.99
C ARG A 197 11.08 14.12 13.13
N GLU A 198 9.78 13.88 13.30
CA GLU A 198 9.01 12.96 12.46
C GLU A 198 9.04 13.36 10.98
N ASN A 199 8.88 14.66 10.68
CA ASN A 199 8.95 15.16 9.31
C ASN A 199 10.30 14.85 8.64
N LYS A 200 11.41 14.86 9.37
CA LYS A 200 12.73 14.45 8.83
C LYS A 200 12.73 12.96 8.48
N VAL A 201 12.19 12.11 9.37
CA VAL A 201 12.08 10.66 9.11
C VAL A 201 11.19 10.41 7.90
N PHE A 202 10.08 11.15 7.76
CA PHE A 202 9.20 11.05 6.58
C PHE A 202 9.89 11.50 5.30
N ASP A 203 10.74 12.53 5.36
CA ASP A 203 11.51 13.00 4.21
C ASP A 203 12.53 11.96 3.74
N ASP A 204 13.24 11.32 4.66
CA ASP A 204 14.19 10.27 4.34
C ASP A 204 13.49 9.07 3.71
N ALA A 205 12.39 8.60 4.32
CA ALA A 205 11.57 7.51 3.78
C ALA A 205 10.98 7.86 2.42
N LEU A 206 10.48 9.09 2.25
CA LEU A 206 9.91 9.58 0.99
C LEU A 206 10.95 9.61 -0.13
N GLN A 207 12.18 10.07 0.17
CA GLN A 207 13.27 10.05 -0.82
C GLN A 207 13.59 8.63 -1.26
N MET A 208 13.66 7.67 -0.35
CA MET A 208 13.91 6.27 -0.68
C MET A 208 12.78 5.69 -1.55
N TRP A 209 11.52 5.92 -1.21
CA TRP A 209 10.37 5.47 -2.01
C TRP A 209 10.33 6.13 -3.40
N LEU A 210 10.71 7.40 -3.51
CA LEU A 210 10.82 8.08 -4.81
C LEU A 210 11.93 7.46 -5.68
N GLN A 211 13.05 7.04 -5.09
CA GLN A 211 14.10 6.32 -5.82
C GLN A 211 13.60 4.95 -6.30
N VAL A 212 12.91 4.20 -5.43
CA VAL A 212 12.28 2.92 -5.81
C VAL A 212 11.29 3.13 -6.97
N SER A 213 10.43 4.14 -6.89
CA SER A 213 9.47 4.48 -7.94
C SER A 213 10.14 4.83 -9.27
N LYS A 214 11.27 5.57 -9.26
CA LYS A 214 12.07 5.86 -10.46
C LYS A 214 12.63 4.59 -11.10
N ILE A 215 13.14 3.66 -10.29
CA ILE A 215 13.67 2.37 -10.80
C ILE A 215 12.53 1.57 -11.44
N LEU A 216 11.37 1.46 -10.77
CA LEU A 216 10.20 0.75 -11.28
C LEU A 216 9.68 1.37 -12.58
N THR A 217 9.66 2.69 -12.69
CA THR A 217 9.29 3.40 -13.92
C THR A 217 10.26 3.08 -15.05
N SER A 218 11.58 3.02 -14.77
CA SER A 218 12.58 2.61 -15.75
C SER A 218 12.37 1.16 -16.22
N ILE A 219 12.04 0.24 -15.29
CA ILE A 219 11.75 -1.17 -15.61
C ILE A 219 10.50 -1.27 -16.49
N ARG A 220 9.41 -0.57 -16.15
CA ARG A 220 8.18 -0.51 -16.96
C ARG A 220 8.41 0.12 -18.35
N GLY A 221 9.37 1.04 -18.46
CA GLY A 221 9.80 1.63 -19.73
C GLY A 221 10.61 0.70 -20.62
N SER A 222 11.12 -0.43 -20.12
CA SER A 222 11.96 -1.36 -20.87
C SER A 222 11.20 -2.03 -22.02
N ALA A 223 11.92 -2.33 -23.10
CA ALA A 223 11.37 -3.04 -24.27
C ALA A 223 10.84 -4.42 -23.89
N PHE A 224 11.51 -5.10 -22.96
CA PHE A 224 11.09 -6.39 -22.44
C PHE A 224 9.74 -6.33 -21.75
N TYR A 225 9.55 -5.41 -20.80
CA TYR A 225 8.27 -5.25 -20.08
C TYR A 225 7.09 -4.97 -21.03
N ARG A 226 7.33 -4.17 -22.09
CA ARG A 226 6.29 -3.84 -23.10
C ARG A 226 5.94 -5.01 -23.99
N LYS A 227 6.88 -5.94 -24.25
CA LYS A 227 6.64 -7.15 -25.05
C LYS A 227 5.81 -8.20 -24.33
N ILE A 228 5.77 -8.19 -23.01
CA ILE A 228 4.96 -9.13 -22.23
C ILE A 228 3.47 -8.78 -22.41
N ASP A 229 2.66 -9.78 -22.75
CA ASP A 229 1.23 -9.58 -22.99
C ASP A 229 0.49 -9.15 -21.73
N SER A 230 -0.16 -7.99 -21.79
CA SER A 230 -0.93 -7.41 -20.66
C SER A 230 -2.26 -8.12 -20.41
N LYS A 231 -2.77 -8.86 -21.40
CA LYS A 231 -4.07 -9.55 -21.30
C LYS A 231 -3.92 -10.89 -20.59
N LYS A 232 -2.74 -11.52 -20.67
CA LYS A 232 -2.45 -12.78 -19.98
C LYS A 232 -2.20 -12.51 -18.50
N ARG A 233 -3.13 -12.92 -17.65
CA ARG A 233 -3.01 -12.78 -16.19
C ARG A 233 -2.66 -14.12 -15.55
N ILE A 234 -1.81 -14.09 -14.56
CA ILE A 234 -1.56 -15.24 -13.68
C ILE A 234 -2.69 -15.34 -12.65
N GLY A 235 -3.05 -16.58 -12.28
CA GLY A 235 -4.00 -16.82 -11.21
C GLY A 235 -3.51 -16.28 -9.85
N ARG A 236 -4.43 -16.16 -8.89
CA ARG A 236 -4.12 -15.67 -7.54
C ARG A 236 -3.09 -16.52 -6.78
N THR A 237 -3.01 -17.80 -7.10
CA THR A 237 -2.02 -18.73 -6.50
C THR A 237 -0.77 -18.77 -7.34
N ILE A 238 0.36 -18.35 -6.75
CA ILE A 238 1.65 -18.35 -7.42
C ILE A 238 2.32 -19.72 -7.28
N HIS A 239 2.63 -20.35 -8.40
CA HIS A 239 3.38 -21.61 -8.44
C HIS A 239 4.88 -21.34 -8.53
N LEU A 240 5.64 -21.89 -7.59
CA LEU A 240 7.10 -21.78 -7.58
C LEU A 240 7.69 -22.71 -8.64
N THR A 241 8.00 -22.16 -9.81
CA THR A 241 8.72 -22.88 -10.88
C THR A 241 10.20 -23.01 -10.57
N ASN A 242 10.89 -23.87 -11.31
CA ASN A 242 12.35 -24.05 -11.16
C ASN A 242 13.12 -22.74 -11.43
N ILE A 243 12.65 -21.89 -12.34
CA ILE A 243 13.27 -20.59 -12.65
C ILE A 243 13.11 -19.65 -11.46
N LEU A 244 11.91 -19.56 -10.88
CA LEU A 244 11.65 -18.72 -9.70
C LEU A 244 12.44 -19.17 -8.46
N LYS A 245 12.79 -20.46 -8.35
CA LYS A 245 13.57 -20.99 -7.23
C LYS A 245 15.09 -20.82 -7.41
N ASN A 246 15.59 -21.05 -8.62
CA ASN A 246 17.02 -21.24 -8.86
C ASN A 246 17.69 -20.05 -9.53
N ASP A 247 16.98 -19.25 -10.37
CA ASP A 247 17.54 -18.04 -10.94
C ASP A 247 17.53 -16.93 -9.90
N GLN A 248 18.71 -16.48 -9.47
CA GLN A 248 18.88 -15.46 -8.44
C GLN A 248 18.14 -14.15 -8.74
N ARG A 249 17.91 -13.81 -10.00
CA ARG A 249 17.24 -12.60 -10.45
C ARG A 249 15.73 -12.71 -10.21
N TYR A 250 15.13 -13.80 -10.69
CA TYR A 250 13.69 -14.06 -10.52
C TYR A 250 13.35 -14.37 -9.07
N LYS A 251 14.22 -15.08 -8.35
CA LYS A 251 14.07 -15.32 -6.92
C LYS A 251 14.03 -14.01 -6.12
N ALA A 252 14.95 -13.09 -6.40
CA ALA A 252 14.98 -11.80 -5.71
C ALA A 252 13.69 -11.00 -5.95
N LEU A 253 13.13 -11.05 -7.15
CA LEU A 253 11.83 -10.43 -7.44
C LEU A 253 10.70 -11.09 -6.66
N TYR A 254 10.71 -12.42 -6.58
CA TYR A 254 9.72 -13.17 -5.80
C TYR A 254 9.80 -12.83 -4.31
N ASP A 255 11.00 -12.75 -3.75
CA ASP A 255 11.23 -12.41 -2.35
C ASP A 255 10.70 -10.99 -2.03
N ILE A 256 11.00 -9.99 -2.90
CA ILE A 256 10.46 -8.63 -2.78
C ILE A 256 8.93 -8.64 -2.83
N TRP A 257 8.35 -9.35 -3.79
CA TRP A 257 6.91 -9.44 -3.93
C TRP A 257 6.26 -10.05 -2.68
N CYS A 258 6.84 -11.13 -2.14
CA CYS A 258 6.39 -11.74 -0.87
C CYS A 258 6.46 -10.76 0.30
N LEU A 259 7.53 -9.98 0.42
CA LEU A 259 7.66 -8.95 1.45
C LEU A 259 6.56 -7.88 1.33
N VAL A 260 6.33 -7.38 0.11
CA VAL A 260 5.26 -6.39 -0.14
C VAL A 260 3.88 -6.97 0.17
N GLN A 261 3.61 -8.23 -0.19
CA GLN A 261 2.32 -8.86 0.14
C GLN A 261 2.12 -9.03 1.65
N LYS A 262 3.16 -9.39 2.39
CA LYS A 262 3.12 -9.47 3.85
C LYS A 262 2.81 -8.12 4.49
N GLU A 263 3.46 -7.05 4.02
CA GLU A 263 3.19 -5.70 4.53
C GLU A 263 1.76 -5.24 4.18
N LYS A 264 1.29 -5.47 2.94
CA LYS A 264 -0.12 -5.22 2.56
C LYS A 264 -1.11 -5.96 3.46
N GLN A 265 -0.82 -7.21 3.81
CA GLN A 265 -1.67 -8.00 4.71
C GLN A 265 -1.70 -7.44 6.13
N LYS A 266 -0.54 -7.03 6.68
CA LYS A 266 -0.48 -6.37 7.99
C LYS A 266 -1.31 -5.09 8.01
N GLU A 267 -1.13 -4.22 7.00
CA GLU A 267 -1.92 -2.98 6.87
C GLU A 267 -3.43 -3.24 6.76
N GLN A 268 -3.83 -4.33 6.07
CA GLN A 268 -5.23 -4.72 5.99
C GLN A 268 -5.77 -5.25 7.31
N GLN A 269 -4.99 -6.04 8.04
CA GLN A 269 -5.38 -6.57 9.35
C GLN A 269 -5.52 -5.45 10.37
N GLU A 270 -4.60 -4.47 10.38
CA GLU A 270 -4.70 -3.29 11.22
C GLU A 270 -5.98 -2.47 10.91
N LYS A 271 -6.34 -2.33 9.63
CA LYS A 271 -7.57 -1.67 9.21
C LYS A 271 -8.83 -2.47 9.54
N GLN A 272 -8.79 -3.79 9.47
CA GLN A 272 -9.92 -4.68 9.78
C GLN A 272 -10.13 -4.89 11.28
N GLY A 273 -9.11 -4.65 12.11
CA GLY A 273 -9.23 -4.66 13.57
C GLY A 273 -10.16 -3.58 14.12
N ILE A 274 -10.71 -2.74 13.23
CA ILE A 274 -11.76 -1.79 13.56
C ILE A 274 -13.05 -2.57 13.85
N ASN A 275 -13.40 -2.64 15.11
CA ASN A 275 -14.58 -3.35 15.59
C ASN A 275 -15.85 -2.72 14.95
N ASN A 276 -16.68 -3.52 14.27
CA ASN A 276 -17.90 -3.04 13.63
C ASN A 276 -18.84 -2.34 14.64
N ASP A 277 -18.79 -2.74 15.91
CA ASP A 277 -19.57 -2.11 16.99
C ASP A 277 -19.14 -0.64 17.22
N ILE A 278 -17.86 -0.32 17.01
CA ILE A 278 -17.33 1.04 17.12
C ILE A 278 -17.77 1.88 15.91
N ILE A 279 -17.85 1.29 14.72
CA ILE A 279 -18.34 1.99 13.53
C ILE A 279 -19.81 2.39 13.72
N ASN A 280 -20.62 1.49 14.25
CA ASN A 280 -22.04 1.74 14.54
C ASN A 280 -22.23 2.77 15.65
N ALA A 281 -21.28 2.85 16.59
CA ALA A 281 -21.28 3.85 17.66
C ALA A 281 -20.50 5.14 17.31
N ALA A 282 -19.97 5.26 16.10
CA ALA A 282 -19.06 6.37 15.71
C ALA A 282 -19.72 7.76 15.86
N GLU A 283 -20.99 7.89 15.54
CA GLU A 283 -21.72 9.16 15.72
C GLU A 283 -21.78 9.57 17.19
N CYS A 284 -22.03 8.61 18.07
CA CYS A 284 -22.12 8.84 19.50
C CYS A 284 -20.78 9.23 20.10
N TYR A 285 -19.71 8.53 19.71
CA TYR A 285 -18.34 8.88 20.14
C TYR A 285 -17.88 10.21 19.55
N TYR A 286 -18.27 10.55 18.33
CA TYR A 286 -17.97 11.85 17.73
C TYR A 286 -18.67 12.99 18.51
N THR A 287 -19.93 12.79 18.91
CA THR A 287 -20.66 13.76 19.74
C THR A 287 -19.99 13.89 21.12
N ALA A 288 -19.56 12.75 21.76
CA ALA A 288 -18.78 12.76 22.99
C ALA A 288 -17.51 13.59 22.86
N TYR A 289 -16.78 13.33 21.78
CA TYR A 289 -15.57 14.06 21.45
C TYR A 289 -15.81 15.58 21.35
N CYS A 290 -16.85 16.01 20.62
CA CYS A 290 -17.17 17.42 20.45
C CYS A 290 -17.53 18.09 21.78
N ILE A 291 -18.28 17.40 22.63
CA ILE A 291 -18.69 17.93 23.94
C ILE A 291 -17.47 18.02 24.88
N ILE A 292 -16.62 17.01 24.93
CA ILE A 292 -15.42 17.02 25.75
C ILE A 292 -14.44 18.11 25.28
N ALA A 293 -14.27 18.28 23.98
CA ALA A 293 -13.48 19.37 23.42
C ALA A 293 -14.05 20.75 23.81
N LEU A 294 -15.38 20.89 23.84
CA LEU A 294 -16.04 22.11 24.28
C LEU A 294 -15.80 22.36 25.77
N ILE A 295 -16.01 21.37 26.63
CA ILE A 295 -15.75 21.45 28.09
C ILE A 295 -14.32 21.89 28.36
N TYR A 296 -13.38 21.27 27.64
CA TYR A 296 -11.96 21.62 27.75
C TYR A 296 -11.68 23.07 27.29
N ALA A 297 -12.28 23.48 26.18
CA ALA A 297 -12.17 24.85 25.69
C ALA A 297 -12.76 25.87 26.70
N MET A 298 -13.88 25.54 27.34
CA MET A 298 -14.48 26.38 28.41
C MET A 298 -13.53 26.49 29.61
N ASN A 299 -12.93 25.39 30.03
CA ASN A 299 -11.93 25.39 31.12
C ASN A 299 -10.72 26.28 30.78
N LEU A 300 -10.21 26.22 29.56
CA LEU A 300 -9.13 27.10 29.09
C LEU A 300 -9.51 28.58 29.05
N LEU A 301 -10.78 28.90 28.89
CA LEU A 301 -11.32 30.26 28.98
C LEU A 301 -11.49 30.73 30.44
N GLY A 302 -11.17 29.88 31.42
CA GLY A 302 -11.28 30.18 32.83
C GLY A 302 -12.69 29.99 33.41
N ILE A 303 -13.53 29.19 32.76
CA ILE A 303 -14.83 28.78 33.29
C ILE A 303 -14.57 27.51 34.13
N GLU A 304 -14.72 27.66 35.45
CA GLU A 304 -14.57 26.55 36.40
C GLU A 304 -15.87 25.76 36.49
N PHE A 305 -15.74 24.45 36.51
CA PHE A 305 -16.88 23.54 36.72
C PHE A 305 -16.99 23.25 38.22
N LEU A 306 -18.23 23.36 38.75
CA LEU A 306 -18.48 23.09 40.16
C LEU A 306 -18.24 21.62 40.51
N ASP A 307 -17.76 21.38 41.72
CA ASP A 307 -17.61 20.03 42.26
C ASP A 307 -18.94 19.28 42.23
N GLY A 308 -18.95 18.08 41.68
CA GLY A 308 -20.16 17.28 41.48
C GLY A 308 -20.70 17.30 40.05
N SER A 309 -20.12 18.12 39.16
CA SER A 309 -20.43 18.01 37.72
C SER A 309 -19.88 16.70 37.13
N THR A 310 -20.77 15.91 36.52
CA THR A 310 -20.42 14.59 36.01
C THR A 310 -20.77 14.44 34.53
N PHE A 311 -20.01 13.59 33.87
CA PHE A 311 -20.19 13.21 32.47
C PHE A 311 -20.36 11.70 32.37
N SER A 312 -21.37 11.24 31.68
CA SER A 312 -21.58 9.82 31.43
C SER A 312 -21.84 9.51 29.96
N VAL A 313 -21.26 8.41 29.49
CA VAL A 313 -21.49 7.86 28.15
C VAL A 313 -22.25 6.55 28.33
N GLY A 314 -23.54 6.52 27.96
CA GLY A 314 -24.34 5.31 28.01
C GLY A 314 -23.88 4.24 27.01
N GLN A 315 -24.38 3.00 27.17
CA GLN A 315 -24.04 1.85 26.32
C GLN A 315 -24.36 2.08 24.84
N PHE A 316 -25.29 2.95 24.51
CA PHE A 316 -25.67 3.33 23.14
C PHE A 316 -25.13 4.70 22.74
N GLY A 317 -24.12 5.23 23.47
CA GLY A 317 -23.53 6.54 23.21
C GLY A 317 -24.42 7.73 23.60
N GLN A 318 -25.48 7.51 24.33
CA GLN A 318 -26.23 8.60 24.92
C GLN A 318 -25.39 9.30 25.98
N MET A 319 -25.30 10.62 25.86
CA MET A 319 -24.51 11.42 26.79
C MET A 319 -25.39 12.19 27.72
N THR A 320 -25.02 12.16 28.98
CA THR A 320 -25.66 12.96 29.99
C THR A 320 -24.59 13.80 30.70
N ILE A 321 -24.78 15.12 30.70
CA ILE A 321 -24.00 16.05 31.50
C ILE A 321 -24.89 16.50 32.63
N GLN A 322 -24.51 16.20 33.85
CA GLN A 322 -25.15 16.76 35.01
C GLN A 322 -24.26 17.87 35.56
N ALA A 323 -24.62 19.11 35.29
CA ALA A 323 -24.00 20.26 35.92
C ALA A 323 -24.78 20.57 37.19
N THR A 324 -24.12 20.53 38.34
CA THR A 324 -24.66 21.10 39.57
C THR A 324 -24.48 22.61 39.50
N ALA A 325 -25.60 23.33 39.55
CA ALA A 325 -25.66 24.80 39.60
C ALA A 325 -25.37 25.31 41.01
#